data_3a28fb9b3fe8e83e5fdb1a3e84847e0b
#
_entry.id   3a28fb9b3fe8e83e5fdb1a3e84847e0b
#
_cell.length_a   1.000
_cell.length_b   1.000
_cell.length_c   1.000
_cell.angle_alpha   90.00
_cell.angle_beta   90.00
_cell.angle_gamma   90.00
#
_symmetry.space_group_name_H-M   'P 1'
#
loop_
_entity.id
_entity.type
_entity.pdbx_description
1 polymer ?
#
loop_
_entity_poly.entity_id
_entity_poly.type
_entity_poly.pdbx_seq_one_letter_code
_entity_poly.pdbx_strand_id
1 'polypeptide(L)'
;MPRSMADLSFRRAQWEQRYAPHVAPVNCWVDELRNPYGRGWLPDVAPLHGGVEARALSVLRDPGPATQDGIGSGFLCTENDDPTAELMAGLMDEVGLAPVDLLPWNAYPWYINQAPNADQLDAGVEAVLHLLALAPDVEVVLLQGGDADHGWRRLLRRHPAIERERGLTVIRTFHPSRQALWTRDPAEREARSARRREAFAEVAAALR
;
A
#
# COMPACT_ATOMS: atom_id res chain seq x y z
N MET A 1 1.07 0.94 18.68
CA MET A 1 0.12 2.07 18.89
C MET A 1 -0.03 2.77 17.54
N PRO A 2 -1.22 2.98 17.02
CA PRO A 2 -1.38 3.65 15.73
C PRO A 2 -0.79 5.07 15.77
N ARG A 3 -0.24 5.51 14.63
CA ARG A 3 0.45 6.80 14.42
C ARG A 3 1.82 6.94 15.08
N SER A 4 2.57 5.84 15.21
CA SER A 4 3.91 5.86 15.81
C SER A 4 4.88 6.78 15.09
N MET A 5 4.67 7.08 13.79
CA MET A 5 5.47 8.06 13.03
C MET A 5 5.31 9.51 13.50
N ALA A 6 4.34 9.83 14.38
CA ALA A 6 4.26 11.12 15.07
C ALA A 6 5.43 11.29 16.08
N ASP A 7 5.93 10.20 16.64
CA ASP A 7 7.11 10.19 17.51
C ASP A 7 8.39 10.33 16.66
N LEU A 8 9.17 11.37 16.96
CA LEU A 8 10.42 11.66 16.24
C LEU A 8 11.49 10.57 16.44
N SER A 9 11.53 9.92 17.61
CA SER A 9 12.49 8.85 17.89
C SER A 9 12.15 7.60 17.08
N PHE A 10 10.87 7.23 16.99
CA PHE A 10 10.39 6.14 16.16
C PHE A 10 10.68 6.40 14.69
N ARG A 11 10.33 7.59 14.18
CA ARG A 11 10.58 8.00 12.79
C ARG A 11 12.06 7.94 12.45
N ARG A 12 12.92 8.44 13.33
CA ARG A 12 14.38 8.39 13.17
C ARG A 12 14.89 6.96 13.08
N ALA A 13 14.42 6.06 13.94
CA ALA A 13 14.79 4.65 13.89
C ALA A 13 14.40 3.99 12.57
N GLN A 14 13.24 4.38 11.97
CA GLN A 14 12.87 3.90 10.63
C GLN A 14 13.83 4.45 9.56
N TRP A 15 14.23 5.72 9.62
CA TRP A 15 15.20 6.32 8.70
C TRP A 15 16.59 5.69 8.79
N GLU A 16 17.07 5.39 9.98
CA GLU A 16 18.36 4.73 10.19
C GLU A 16 18.39 3.31 9.59
N GLN A 17 17.24 2.65 9.51
CA GLN A 17 17.08 1.30 8.98
C GLN A 17 16.48 1.24 7.56
N ARG A 18 16.35 2.37 6.85
CA ARG A 18 15.66 2.41 5.54
C ARG A 18 16.26 1.49 4.48
N TYR A 19 17.49 1.02 4.68
CA TYR A 19 18.15 0.02 3.84
C TYR A 19 18.44 -1.28 4.59
N ALA A 20 17.63 -1.64 5.59
CA ALA A 20 17.66 -2.97 6.17
C ALA A 20 17.42 -4.04 5.09
N PRO A 21 18.02 -5.24 5.20
CA PRO A 21 18.07 -6.23 4.10
C PRO A 21 16.72 -6.53 3.44
N HIS A 22 15.66 -6.60 4.20
CA HIS A 22 14.31 -6.91 3.70
C HIS A 22 13.64 -5.75 2.93
N VAL A 23 14.01 -4.50 3.18
CA VAL A 23 13.45 -3.33 2.46
C VAL A 23 14.44 -2.71 1.48
N ALA A 24 15.74 -2.97 1.63
CA ALA A 24 16.76 -2.39 0.76
C ALA A 24 16.52 -2.61 -0.74
N PRO A 25 16.12 -3.80 -1.24
CA PRO A 25 15.88 -3.97 -2.67
C PRO A 25 14.77 -3.05 -3.19
N VAL A 26 13.70 -2.83 -2.40
CA VAL A 26 12.60 -1.94 -2.76
C VAL A 26 13.06 -0.48 -2.68
N ASN A 27 13.71 -0.08 -1.59
CA ASN A 27 14.06 1.33 -1.35
C ASN A 27 15.21 1.81 -2.26
N CYS A 28 16.18 0.95 -2.61
CA CYS A 28 17.18 1.27 -3.64
C CYS A 28 16.51 1.51 -5.01
N TRP A 29 15.55 0.66 -5.38
CA TRP A 29 14.79 0.87 -6.61
C TRP A 29 13.91 2.13 -6.55
N VAL A 30 13.32 2.44 -5.39
CA VAL A 30 12.60 3.71 -5.17
C VAL A 30 13.51 4.92 -5.41
N ASP A 31 14.78 4.88 -4.95
CA ASP A 31 15.75 5.95 -5.20
C ASP A 31 16.05 6.13 -6.70
N GLU A 32 16.10 5.05 -7.47
CA GLU A 32 16.26 5.09 -8.93
C GLU A 32 15.03 5.69 -9.63
N LEU A 33 13.83 5.44 -9.11
CA LEU A 33 12.58 5.97 -9.65
C LEU A 33 12.34 7.44 -9.32
N ARG A 34 12.94 7.94 -8.22
CA ARG A 34 12.84 9.35 -7.85
C ARG A 34 13.47 10.23 -8.90
N ASN A 35 12.67 11.05 -9.57
CA ASN A 35 13.10 12.06 -10.54
C ASN A 35 13.70 11.64 -11.90
N PRO A 36 13.81 10.40 -12.35
CA PRO A 36 14.41 10.14 -13.65
C PRO A 36 13.58 10.70 -14.81
N TYR A 37 12.28 11.00 -14.60
CA TYR A 37 11.37 11.43 -15.69
C TYR A 37 10.44 12.59 -15.29
N GLY A 38 10.74 13.35 -14.23
CA GLY A 38 9.89 14.46 -13.78
C GLY A 38 8.55 14.04 -13.19
N ARG A 39 8.40 12.80 -12.74
CA ARG A 39 7.16 12.30 -12.14
C ARG A 39 6.97 12.71 -10.68
N GLY A 40 8.02 13.20 -10.03
CA GLY A 40 7.96 13.75 -8.68
C GLY A 40 8.45 12.82 -7.58
N TRP A 41 7.99 13.10 -6.36
CA TRP A 41 8.35 12.40 -5.14
C TRP A 41 7.72 11.01 -5.06
N LEU A 42 8.47 10.07 -4.51
CA LEU A 42 8.08 8.70 -4.26
C LEU A 42 8.61 8.30 -2.88
N PRO A 43 7.75 7.89 -1.92
CA PRO A 43 8.18 7.52 -0.57
C PRO A 43 8.87 6.16 -0.55
N ASP A 44 9.76 5.97 0.43
CA ASP A 44 10.32 4.67 0.76
C ASP A 44 9.26 3.76 1.42
N VAL A 45 9.48 2.46 1.43
CA VAL A 45 8.76 1.53 2.30
C VAL A 45 9.42 1.55 3.67
N ALA A 46 8.63 1.74 4.74
CA ALA A 46 9.18 1.76 6.09
C ALA A 46 9.71 0.38 6.50
N PRO A 47 10.87 0.31 7.18
CA PRO A 47 11.45 -0.95 7.68
C PRO A 47 10.55 -1.75 8.64
N LEU A 48 9.54 -1.12 9.21
CA LEU A 48 8.48 -1.78 9.97
C LEU A 48 7.75 -2.86 9.15
N HIS A 49 7.67 -2.69 7.83
CA HIS A 49 7.00 -3.61 6.90
C HIS A 49 7.93 -4.70 6.39
N GLY A 50 7.36 -5.78 5.86
CA GLY A 50 8.11 -6.95 5.44
C GLY A 50 8.99 -6.76 4.20
N GLY A 51 8.80 -5.67 3.43
CA GLY A 51 9.58 -5.44 2.22
C GLY A 51 9.48 -6.61 1.24
N VAL A 52 10.60 -7.16 0.82
CA VAL A 52 10.66 -8.30 -0.13
C VAL A 52 10.24 -9.63 0.52
N GLU A 53 10.19 -9.71 1.85
CA GLU A 53 9.77 -10.89 2.62
C GLU A 53 8.27 -10.84 2.96
N ALA A 54 7.57 -9.78 2.55
CA ALA A 54 6.14 -9.65 2.80
C ALA A 54 5.32 -10.68 2.00
N ARG A 55 4.25 -11.19 2.62
CA ARG A 55 3.34 -12.15 1.99
C ARG A 55 2.09 -11.48 1.41
N ALA A 56 1.78 -10.24 1.80
CA ALA A 56 0.65 -9.48 1.26
C ALA A 56 1.10 -8.13 0.68
N LEU A 57 0.69 -7.84 -0.56
CA LEU A 57 0.83 -6.53 -1.19
C LEU A 57 -0.44 -5.70 -0.96
N SER A 58 -0.31 -4.57 -0.28
CA SER A 58 -1.42 -3.64 0.01
C SER A 58 -1.33 -2.43 -0.91
N VAL A 59 -2.30 -2.27 -1.83
CA VAL A 59 -2.27 -1.22 -2.87
C VAL A 59 -3.34 -0.17 -2.58
N LEU A 60 -2.88 1.07 -2.41
CA LEU A 60 -3.70 2.29 -2.34
C LEU A 60 -3.68 3.05 -3.66
N ARG A 61 -4.22 4.26 -3.72
CA ARG A 61 -4.29 5.10 -4.93
C ARG A 61 -2.95 5.71 -5.31
N ASP A 62 -2.48 6.66 -4.51
CA ASP A 62 -1.23 7.39 -4.61
C ASP A 62 -0.74 7.75 -3.19
N PRO A 63 0.54 8.12 -3.01
CA PRO A 63 1.04 8.53 -1.70
C PRO A 63 0.29 9.75 -1.16
N GLY A 64 -0.11 9.70 0.11
CA GLY A 64 -0.75 10.81 0.79
C GLY A 64 0.26 11.87 1.28
N PRO A 65 -0.21 13.06 1.73
CA PRO A 65 0.66 14.12 2.25
C PRO A 65 1.57 13.68 3.41
N ALA A 66 1.08 12.77 4.27
CA ALA A 66 1.83 12.24 5.41
C ALA A 66 3.05 11.38 5.02
N THR A 67 3.18 11.02 3.72
CA THR A 67 4.32 10.25 3.21
C THR A 67 5.45 11.12 2.68
N GLN A 68 5.26 12.45 2.53
CA GLN A 68 6.27 13.32 1.96
C GLN A 68 7.43 13.57 2.92
N ASP A 69 8.66 13.56 2.42
CA ASP A 69 9.82 13.96 3.19
C ASP A 69 9.75 15.45 3.58
N GLY A 70 10.19 15.77 4.80
CA GLY A 70 10.17 17.14 5.33
C GLY A 70 8.79 17.64 5.79
N ILE A 71 7.68 17.05 5.32
CA ILE A 71 6.30 17.36 5.74
C ILE A 71 5.73 16.22 6.57
N GLY A 72 5.88 14.99 6.10
CA GLY A 72 5.44 13.76 6.74
C GLY A 72 6.60 12.88 7.17
N SER A 73 6.42 11.56 7.03
CA SER A 73 7.41 10.56 7.44
C SER A 73 8.49 10.27 6.40
N GLY A 74 8.22 10.50 5.13
CA GLY A 74 9.04 10.01 4.01
C GLY A 74 8.74 8.57 3.59
N PHE A 75 7.81 7.90 4.28
CA PHE A 75 7.56 6.46 4.12
C PHE A 75 6.11 6.12 3.77
N LEU A 76 5.92 5.06 2.98
CA LEU A 76 4.70 4.26 3.01
C LEU A 76 4.71 3.45 4.31
N CYS A 77 3.75 3.72 5.19
CA CYS A 77 3.70 3.11 6.52
C CYS A 77 2.28 3.11 7.08
N THR A 78 1.86 1.99 7.66
CA THR A 78 0.59 1.87 8.39
C THR A 78 0.61 2.60 9.74
N GLU A 79 1.76 3.11 10.17
CA GLU A 79 1.95 3.90 11.39
C GLU A 79 2.15 5.40 11.10
N ASN A 80 1.85 5.88 9.89
CA ASN A 80 1.90 7.30 9.55
C ASN A 80 0.90 8.10 10.40
N ASP A 81 1.25 9.37 10.68
CA ASP A 81 0.40 10.27 11.45
C ASP A 81 -0.75 10.83 10.58
N ASP A 82 -1.63 9.96 10.15
CA ASP A 82 -2.83 10.30 9.40
C ASP A 82 -4.00 9.33 9.67
N PRO A 83 -5.26 9.75 9.43
CA PRO A 83 -6.44 8.93 9.72
C PRO A 83 -6.56 7.66 8.86
N THR A 84 -5.93 7.61 7.69
CA THR A 84 -5.96 6.45 6.79
C THR A 84 -5.06 5.35 7.37
N ALA A 85 -3.83 5.70 7.75
CA ALA A 85 -2.88 4.80 8.39
C ALA A 85 -3.43 4.28 9.72
N GLU A 86 -4.00 5.16 10.57
CA GLU A 86 -4.62 4.79 11.84
C GLU A 86 -5.73 3.74 11.66
N LEU A 87 -6.60 3.93 10.67
CA LEU A 87 -7.66 2.97 10.39
C LEU A 87 -7.09 1.63 9.89
N MET A 88 -6.08 1.66 9.02
CA MET A 88 -5.43 0.44 8.55
C MET A 88 -4.78 -0.33 9.69
N ALA A 89 -4.01 0.35 10.54
CA ALA A 89 -3.38 -0.27 11.70
C ALA A 89 -4.41 -0.90 12.65
N GLY A 90 -5.55 -0.23 12.89
CA GLY A 90 -6.65 -0.78 13.69
C GLY A 90 -7.27 -2.02 13.07
N LEU A 91 -7.53 -2.04 11.75
CA LEU A 91 -8.07 -3.20 11.05
C LEU A 91 -7.09 -4.38 11.05
N MET A 92 -5.80 -4.12 10.93
CA MET A 92 -4.75 -5.15 11.03
C MET A 92 -4.71 -5.76 12.43
N ASP A 93 -4.75 -4.93 13.47
CA ASP A 93 -4.73 -5.37 14.87
C ASP A 93 -5.96 -6.23 15.20
N GLU A 94 -7.16 -5.84 14.74
CA GLU A 94 -8.40 -6.61 14.92
C GLU A 94 -8.31 -8.05 14.39
N VAL A 95 -7.52 -8.31 13.33
CA VAL A 95 -7.41 -9.62 12.68
C VAL A 95 -6.08 -10.33 12.95
N GLY A 96 -5.18 -9.70 13.72
CA GLY A 96 -3.86 -10.23 14.05
C GLY A 96 -2.87 -10.25 12.88
N LEU A 97 -3.02 -9.31 11.92
CA LEU A 97 -2.11 -9.13 10.81
C LEU A 97 -0.96 -8.22 11.22
N ALA A 98 0.28 -8.72 11.17
CA ALA A 98 1.44 -7.93 11.57
C ALA A 98 1.91 -7.00 10.44
N PRO A 99 2.51 -5.83 10.75
CA PRO A 99 3.08 -4.96 9.72
C PRO A 99 4.12 -5.67 8.82
N VAL A 100 4.87 -6.61 9.33
CA VAL A 100 5.85 -7.40 8.56
C VAL A 100 5.22 -8.31 7.51
N ASP A 101 3.92 -8.64 7.63
CA ASP A 101 3.22 -9.41 6.61
C ASP A 101 2.90 -8.57 5.37
N LEU A 102 2.93 -7.23 5.50
CA LEU A 102 2.53 -6.31 4.43
C LEU A 102 3.71 -5.66 3.72
N LEU A 103 3.55 -5.51 2.40
CA LEU A 103 4.28 -4.55 1.56
C LEU A 103 3.30 -3.46 1.12
N PRO A 104 3.33 -2.26 1.70
CA PRO A 104 2.47 -1.16 1.27
C PRO A 104 2.95 -0.56 -0.05
N TRP A 105 2.02 -0.31 -0.97
CA TRP A 105 2.30 0.31 -2.27
C TRP A 105 1.12 1.14 -2.78
N ASN A 106 1.28 1.74 -3.97
CA ASN A 106 0.25 2.54 -4.62
C ASN A 106 0.06 2.15 -6.09
N ALA A 107 -1.17 2.29 -6.59
CA ALA A 107 -1.49 2.10 -8.01
C ALA A 107 -0.73 3.09 -8.90
N TYR A 108 -0.48 4.30 -8.40
CA TYR A 108 0.49 5.24 -8.94
C TYR A 108 1.46 5.64 -7.81
N PRO A 109 2.72 5.20 -7.84
CA PRO A 109 3.60 5.32 -6.69
C PRO A 109 4.18 6.72 -6.47
N TRP A 110 4.11 7.64 -7.46
CA TRP A 110 4.55 9.02 -7.30
C TRP A 110 3.46 9.89 -6.67
N TYR A 111 3.86 10.85 -5.84
CA TYR A 111 2.94 11.76 -5.18
C TYR A 111 2.30 12.73 -6.16
N ILE A 112 0.97 12.71 -6.26
CA ILE A 112 0.17 13.63 -7.08
C ILE A 112 -1.01 14.22 -6.31
N ASN A 113 -1.41 13.63 -5.19
CA ASN A 113 -2.54 14.02 -4.34
C ASN A 113 -3.87 14.23 -5.10
N GLN A 114 -4.09 13.40 -6.11
CA GLN A 114 -5.31 13.39 -6.93
C GLN A 114 -5.52 12.00 -7.56
N ALA A 115 -6.67 11.79 -8.22
CA ALA A 115 -6.88 10.57 -8.97
C ALA A 115 -5.91 10.49 -10.17
N PRO A 116 -5.17 9.36 -10.35
CA PRO A 116 -4.27 9.17 -11.47
C PRO A 116 -5.05 9.03 -12.79
N ASN A 117 -4.50 9.60 -13.86
CA ASN A 117 -5.00 9.41 -15.21
C ASN A 117 -4.59 8.04 -15.79
N ALA A 118 -5.01 7.76 -17.04
CA ALA A 118 -4.74 6.48 -17.69
C ALA A 118 -3.24 6.17 -17.85
N ASP A 119 -2.45 7.17 -18.29
CA ASP A 119 -1.00 7.00 -18.50
C ASP A 119 -0.25 6.82 -17.19
N GLN A 120 -0.71 7.49 -16.14
CA GLN A 120 -0.17 7.33 -14.79
C GLN A 120 -0.46 5.93 -14.23
N LEU A 121 -1.68 5.41 -14.41
CA LEU A 121 -2.00 4.03 -14.03
C LEU A 121 -1.19 3.02 -14.85
N ASP A 122 -0.92 3.27 -16.13
CA ASP A 122 -0.07 2.41 -16.94
C ASP A 122 1.38 2.39 -16.45
N ALA A 123 1.90 3.55 -16.04
CA ALA A 123 3.22 3.61 -15.40
C ALA A 123 3.23 2.87 -14.04
N GLY A 124 2.14 2.95 -13.29
CA GLY A 124 1.95 2.21 -12.04
C GLY A 124 1.92 0.70 -12.24
N VAL A 125 1.38 0.21 -13.37
CA VAL A 125 1.40 -1.23 -13.71
C VAL A 125 2.82 -1.77 -13.80
N GLU A 126 3.71 -1.07 -14.48
CA GLU A 126 5.14 -1.47 -14.60
C GLU A 126 5.80 -1.50 -13.21
N ALA A 127 5.47 -0.52 -12.36
CA ALA A 127 5.99 -0.48 -11.00
C ALA A 127 5.48 -1.65 -10.14
N VAL A 128 4.20 -2.01 -10.23
CA VAL A 128 3.63 -3.16 -9.50
C VAL A 128 4.23 -4.48 -9.99
N LEU A 129 4.44 -4.64 -11.30
CA LEU A 129 5.08 -5.84 -11.86
C LEU A 129 6.51 -6.01 -11.34
N HIS A 130 7.30 -4.93 -11.33
CA HIS A 130 8.65 -4.96 -10.80
C HIS A 130 8.65 -5.28 -9.29
N LEU A 131 7.75 -4.67 -8.53
CA LEU A 131 7.61 -4.92 -7.10
C LEU A 131 7.27 -6.38 -6.80
N LEU A 132 6.35 -6.98 -7.56
CA LEU A 132 6.02 -8.40 -7.45
C LEU A 132 7.23 -9.30 -7.79
N ALA A 133 8.11 -8.88 -8.69
CA ALA A 133 9.34 -9.62 -8.98
C ALA A 133 10.36 -9.52 -7.82
N LEU A 134 10.43 -8.37 -7.12
CA LEU A 134 11.27 -8.19 -5.95
C LEU A 134 10.76 -8.94 -4.70
N ALA A 135 9.43 -9.11 -4.58
CA ALA A 135 8.78 -9.77 -3.45
C ALA A 135 8.13 -11.09 -3.91
N PRO A 136 8.91 -12.18 -4.06
CA PRO A 136 8.43 -13.44 -4.61
C PRO A 136 7.41 -14.15 -3.70
N ASP A 137 7.45 -13.89 -2.39
CA ASP A 137 6.60 -14.54 -1.39
C ASP A 137 5.20 -13.91 -1.28
N VAL A 138 4.92 -12.84 -2.02
CA VAL A 138 3.58 -12.25 -2.07
C VAL A 138 2.60 -13.25 -2.69
N GLU A 139 1.62 -13.66 -1.89
CA GLU A 139 0.52 -14.56 -2.23
C GLU A 139 -0.86 -13.89 -2.17
N VAL A 140 -0.96 -12.73 -1.48
CA VAL A 140 -2.20 -11.96 -1.36
C VAL A 140 -1.99 -10.54 -1.88
N VAL A 141 -2.96 -10.02 -2.64
CA VAL A 141 -3.00 -8.61 -3.08
C VAL A 141 -4.27 -7.97 -2.56
N LEU A 142 -4.15 -6.98 -1.67
CA LEU A 142 -5.26 -6.20 -1.14
C LEU A 142 -5.39 -4.89 -1.92
N LEU A 143 -6.42 -4.78 -2.74
CA LEU A 143 -6.73 -3.57 -3.52
C LEU A 143 -7.70 -2.69 -2.75
N GLN A 144 -7.26 -1.50 -2.35
CA GLN A 144 -8.01 -0.60 -1.48
C GLN A 144 -8.52 0.63 -2.24
N GLY A 145 -9.71 0.54 -2.78
CA GLY A 145 -10.39 1.60 -3.53
C GLY A 145 -10.39 1.42 -5.05
N GLY A 146 -11.18 2.26 -5.73
CA GLY A 146 -11.43 2.14 -7.17
C GLY A 146 -10.17 2.31 -8.02
N ASP A 147 -9.28 3.23 -7.67
CA ASP A 147 -8.06 3.48 -8.45
C ASP A 147 -7.06 2.32 -8.35
N ALA A 148 -6.96 1.68 -7.18
CA ALA A 148 -6.17 0.46 -7.02
C ALA A 148 -6.72 -0.69 -7.88
N ASP A 149 -8.04 -0.89 -7.88
CA ASP A 149 -8.70 -1.88 -8.73
C ASP A 149 -8.56 -1.55 -10.23
N HIS A 150 -8.66 -0.28 -10.62
CA HIS A 150 -8.43 0.15 -12.00
C HIS A 150 -6.99 -0.14 -12.45
N GLY A 151 -6.00 0.17 -11.63
CA GLY A 151 -4.60 -0.17 -11.90
C GLY A 151 -4.42 -1.68 -12.09
N TRP A 152 -4.99 -2.50 -11.19
CA TRP A 152 -4.92 -3.95 -11.28
C TRP A 152 -5.61 -4.51 -12.52
N ARG A 153 -6.79 -4.02 -12.89
CA ARG A 153 -7.45 -4.41 -14.15
C ARG A 153 -6.62 -4.05 -15.39
N ARG A 154 -5.85 -2.94 -15.36
CA ARG A 154 -4.91 -2.61 -16.44
C ARG A 154 -3.75 -3.60 -16.49
N LEU A 155 -3.23 -4.00 -15.34
CA LEU A 155 -2.21 -5.06 -15.23
C LEU A 155 -2.72 -6.36 -15.83
N LEU A 156 -3.93 -6.82 -15.48
CA LEU A 156 -4.53 -8.05 -16.03
C LEU A 156 -4.76 -8.00 -17.53
N ARG A 157 -5.03 -6.84 -18.13
CA ARG A 157 -5.13 -6.72 -19.60
C ARG A 157 -3.80 -6.97 -20.31
N ARG A 158 -2.66 -6.64 -19.66
CA ARG A 158 -1.32 -6.84 -20.21
C ARG A 158 -0.76 -8.23 -19.83
N HIS A 159 -1.09 -8.70 -18.64
CA HIS A 159 -0.62 -9.96 -18.07
C HIS A 159 -1.80 -10.79 -17.52
N PRO A 160 -2.66 -11.35 -18.40
CA PRO A 160 -3.92 -11.98 -17.98
C PRO A 160 -3.74 -13.25 -17.16
N ALA A 161 -2.56 -13.83 -17.17
CA ALA A 161 -2.27 -15.07 -16.46
C ALA A 161 -1.56 -14.86 -15.11
N ILE A 162 -1.19 -13.62 -14.75
CA ILE A 162 -0.32 -13.33 -13.60
C ILE A 162 -0.88 -13.84 -12.26
N GLU A 163 -2.19 -13.69 -12.03
CA GLU A 163 -2.82 -14.17 -10.79
C GLU A 163 -2.64 -15.70 -10.65
N ARG A 164 -2.89 -16.43 -11.74
CA ARG A 164 -2.72 -17.90 -11.77
C ARG A 164 -1.25 -18.32 -11.70
N GLU A 165 -0.38 -17.66 -12.48
CA GLU A 165 1.04 -18.01 -12.56
C GLU A 165 1.79 -17.76 -11.25
N ARG A 166 1.37 -16.72 -10.51
CA ARG A 166 1.92 -16.35 -9.22
C ARG A 166 1.14 -16.90 -8.03
N GLY A 167 0.00 -17.59 -8.27
CA GLY A 167 -0.87 -18.08 -7.20
C GLY A 167 -1.49 -16.98 -6.35
N LEU A 168 -1.74 -15.78 -6.91
CA LEU A 168 -2.21 -14.63 -6.18
C LEU A 168 -3.69 -14.72 -5.84
N THR A 169 -4.02 -14.51 -4.56
CA THR A 169 -5.37 -14.22 -4.09
C THR A 169 -5.59 -12.71 -4.07
N VAL A 170 -6.53 -12.21 -4.88
CA VAL A 170 -6.79 -10.76 -5.01
C VAL A 170 -8.07 -10.36 -4.30
N ILE A 171 -7.93 -9.58 -3.25
CA ILE A 171 -9.01 -9.10 -2.38
C ILE A 171 -9.27 -7.62 -2.65
N ARG A 172 -10.56 -7.24 -2.82
CA ARG A 172 -10.98 -5.88 -3.15
C ARG A 172 -11.79 -5.28 -2.03
N THR A 173 -11.48 -4.02 -1.69
CA THR A 173 -12.22 -3.30 -0.66
C THR A 173 -12.25 -1.78 -0.92
N PHE A 174 -12.95 -1.05 -0.08
CA PHE A 174 -12.99 0.41 -0.13
C PHE A 174 -11.70 1.03 0.41
N HIS A 175 -11.32 2.20 -0.12
CA HIS A 175 -10.19 2.96 0.39
C HIS A 175 -10.36 3.25 1.90
N PRO A 176 -9.28 3.17 2.73
CA PRO A 176 -9.36 3.36 4.17
C PRO A 176 -9.48 4.85 4.61
N SER A 177 -10.01 5.72 3.76
CA SER A 177 -10.35 7.09 4.14
C SER A 177 -11.81 7.21 4.59
N ARG A 178 -12.11 8.26 5.37
CA ARG A 178 -13.49 8.59 5.75
C ARG A 178 -14.33 8.94 4.52
N GLN A 179 -13.75 9.60 3.51
CA GLN A 179 -14.46 9.95 2.28
C GLN A 179 -14.98 8.75 1.52
N ALA A 180 -14.25 7.63 1.48
CA ALA A 180 -14.68 6.42 0.78
C ALA A 180 -15.92 5.75 1.41
N LEU A 181 -16.20 6.05 2.67
CA LEU A 181 -17.44 5.62 3.35
C LEU A 181 -18.58 6.61 3.19
N TRP A 182 -18.29 7.84 2.69
CA TRP A 182 -19.33 8.85 2.65
C TRP A 182 -20.45 8.45 1.69
N THR A 183 -21.66 8.36 2.22
CA THR A 183 -22.91 8.16 1.50
C THR A 183 -24.04 8.74 2.37
N ARG A 184 -25.14 9.12 1.75
CA ARG A 184 -26.34 9.60 2.46
C ARG A 184 -27.08 8.47 3.17
N ASP A 185 -26.92 7.23 2.70
CA ASP A 185 -27.55 6.04 3.27
C ASP A 185 -26.68 5.45 4.40
N PRO A 186 -27.15 5.45 5.66
CA PRO A 186 -26.41 4.85 6.78
C PRO A 186 -26.19 3.34 6.61
N ALA A 187 -27.12 2.61 6.00
CA ALA A 187 -26.99 1.17 5.79
C ALA A 187 -25.87 0.86 4.78
N GLU A 188 -25.78 1.65 3.71
CA GLU A 188 -24.68 1.54 2.74
C GLU A 188 -23.33 1.88 3.38
N ARG A 189 -23.28 2.89 4.27
CA ARG A 189 -22.06 3.24 5.01
C ARG A 189 -21.59 2.08 5.88
N GLU A 190 -22.51 1.45 6.61
CA GLU A 190 -22.16 0.27 7.43
C GLU A 190 -21.71 -0.90 6.57
N ALA A 191 -22.38 -1.18 5.44
CA ALA A 191 -21.98 -2.21 4.50
C ALA A 191 -20.55 -2.00 3.95
N ARG A 192 -20.20 -0.76 3.60
CA ARG A 192 -18.82 -0.41 3.18
C ARG A 192 -17.80 -0.61 4.29
N SER A 193 -18.17 -0.25 5.54
CA SER A 193 -17.32 -0.47 6.71
C SER A 193 -17.14 -1.96 7.00
N ALA A 194 -18.21 -2.74 6.96
CA ALA A 194 -18.18 -4.19 7.11
C ALA A 194 -17.27 -4.83 6.04
N ARG A 195 -17.43 -4.46 4.77
CA ARG A 195 -16.60 -4.97 3.68
C ARG A 195 -15.10 -4.72 3.90
N ARG A 196 -14.73 -3.58 4.51
CA ARG A 196 -13.31 -3.34 4.87
C ARG A 196 -12.81 -4.32 5.93
N ARG A 197 -13.57 -4.54 7.01
CA ARG A 197 -13.20 -5.51 8.06
C ARG A 197 -13.09 -6.92 7.50
N GLU A 198 -14.05 -7.33 6.67
CA GLU A 198 -14.03 -8.63 5.99
C GLU A 198 -12.79 -8.79 5.12
N ALA A 199 -12.42 -7.78 4.33
CA ALA A 199 -11.26 -7.85 3.46
C ALA A 199 -9.95 -8.08 4.24
N PHE A 200 -9.77 -7.40 5.37
CA PHE A 200 -8.60 -7.63 6.22
C PHE A 200 -8.64 -9.02 6.87
N ALA A 201 -9.83 -9.50 7.27
CA ALA A 201 -10.00 -10.87 7.76
C ALA A 201 -9.70 -11.92 6.69
N GLU A 202 -10.11 -11.69 5.44
CA GLU A 202 -9.76 -12.53 4.28
C GLU A 202 -8.24 -12.57 4.05
N VAL A 203 -7.55 -11.41 4.13
CA VAL A 203 -6.07 -11.37 4.05
C VAL A 203 -5.46 -12.22 5.15
N ALA A 204 -5.84 -11.98 6.42
CA ALA A 204 -5.29 -12.74 7.54
C ALA A 204 -5.60 -14.24 7.46
N ALA A 205 -6.74 -14.63 6.88
CA ALA A 205 -7.10 -16.03 6.67
C ALA A 205 -6.25 -16.69 5.56
N ALA A 206 -5.97 -15.95 4.48
CA ALA A 206 -5.16 -16.44 3.37
C ALA A 206 -3.68 -16.63 3.74
N LEU A 207 -3.17 -15.87 4.72
CA LEU A 207 -1.78 -15.96 5.20
C LEU A 207 -1.55 -17.04 6.27
N ARG A 208 -2.59 -17.70 6.75
CA ARG A 208 -2.49 -18.82 7.72
C ARG A 208 -2.22 -20.14 7.04
#